data_65fa31017c82fd84bbfc469f0821b040
#
_entry.id   65fa31017c82fd84bbfc469f0821b040
#
_cell.length_a   1.000
_cell.length_b   1.000
_cell.length_c   1.000
_cell.angle_alpha   90.00
_cell.angle_beta   90.00
_cell.angle_gamma   90.00
#
_symmetry.space_group_name_H-M   'P 1'
#
loop_
_entity.id
_entity.type
_entity.pdbx_description
1 polymer ?
#
loop_
_entity_poly.entity_id
_entity_poly.type
_entity_poly.pdbx_seq_one_letter_code
_entity_poly.pdbx_strand_id
1 'polypeptide(L)'
;VHGDIKSSNIMVKRTGNAKIIDIGSALALDDMPPNRTCTPSYAAPEVLEGRENTPRSDLASLGYVLIEMLAGKPPFAGLQSYRDLLESKRSLAHRLPQMLPADVTCNELLMNFIRGMIASDPARRFPSAEDADLVKEGAASFHRQLIVGGLASEYDNEIRAWLELLE
;
A
#
# COMPACT_ATOMS: atom_id res chain seq x y z
N VAL A 1 -14.94 1.32 3.83
CA VAL A 1 -13.60 1.68 4.34
C VAL A 1 -13.16 0.62 5.33
N HIS A 2 -11.93 0.10 5.19
CA HIS A 2 -11.36 -0.87 6.13
C HIS A 2 -10.83 -0.18 7.40
N GLY A 3 -10.07 0.89 7.24
CA GLY A 3 -9.61 1.78 8.31
C GLY A 3 -8.39 1.31 9.11
N ASP A 4 -7.91 0.06 8.90
CA ASP A 4 -6.68 -0.47 9.54
C ASP A 4 -5.94 -1.44 8.60
N ILE A 5 -5.71 -1.02 7.35
CA ILE A 5 -4.89 -1.80 6.41
C ILE A 5 -3.42 -1.72 6.85
N LYS A 6 -2.82 -2.89 7.06
CA LYS A 6 -1.41 -3.09 7.46
C LYS A 6 -0.93 -4.47 7.04
N SER A 7 0.36 -4.70 7.03
CA SER A 7 0.95 -5.98 6.59
C SER A 7 0.41 -7.18 7.38
N SER A 8 0.21 -7.05 8.70
CA SER A 8 -0.36 -8.12 9.54
C SER A 8 -1.84 -8.45 9.24
N ASN A 9 -2.56 -7.57 8.53
CA ASN A 9 -3.93 -7.78 8.10
C ASN A 9 -4.04 -8.21 6.63
N ILE A 10 -2.93 -8.59 6.00
CA ILE A 10 -2.89 -9.15 4.65
C ILE A 10 -2.32 -10.56 4.72
N MET A 11 -3.14 -11.52 4.33
CA MET A 11 -2.77 -12.94 4.27
C MET A 11 -2.52 -13.35 2.82
N VAL A 12 -1.37 -13.95 2.54
CA VAL A 12 -1.07 -14.56 1.25
C VAL A 12 -1.43 -16.04 1.33
N LYS A 13 -2.28 -16.51 0.42
CA LYS A 13 -2.64 -17.92 0.31
C LYS A 13 -1.54 -18.67 -0.45
N ARG A 14 -1.45 -20.00 -0.26
CA ARG A 14 -0.55 -20.90 -1.02
C ARG A 14 -0.72 -20.81 -2.54
N THR A 15 -1.86 -20.32 -3.00
CA THR A 15 -2.14 -20.05 -4.43
C THR A 15 -1.52 -18.75 -4.95
N GLY A 16 -0.79 -17.99 -4.12
CA GLY A 16 -0.28 -16.66 -4.44
C GLY A 16 -1.28 -15.52 -4.26
N ASN A 17 -2.57 -15.83 -4.05
CA ASN A 17 -3.59 -14.81 -3.89
C ASN A 17 -3.53 -14.15 -2.50
N ALA A 18 -3.50 -12.82 -2.45
CA ALA A 18 -3.61 -12.05 -1.22
C ALA A 18 -5.07 -11.86 -0.80
N LYS A 19 -5.31 -11.79 0.50
CA LYS A 19 -6.61 -11.49 1.09
C LYS A 19 -6.43 -10.54 2.27
N ILE A 20 -7.18 -9.45 2.29
CA ILE A 20 -7.29 -8.58 3.46
C ILE A 20 -8.18 -9.26 4.49
N ILE A 21 -7.73 -9.31 5.73
CA ILE A 21 -8.41 -9.94 6.88
C ILE A 21 -8.62 -8.89 7.98
N ASP A 22 -9.31 -9.26 9.05
CA ASP A 22 -9.61 -8.37 10.19
C ASP A 22 -10.46 -7.15 9.78
N ILE A 23 -11.66 -7.46 9.33
CA ILE A 23 -12.69 -6.46 8.99
C ILE A 23 -13.39 -5.87 10.23
N GLY A 24 -12.92 -6.17 11.46
CA GLY A 24 -13.51 -5.67 12.69
C GLY A 24 -13.52 -4.14 12.82
N SER A 25 -12.64 -3.46 12.09
CA SER A 25 -12.60 -1.99 11.99
C SER A 25 -13.32 -1.45 10.76
N ALA A 26 -13.85 -2.33 9.88
CA ALA A 26 -14.48 -1.90 8.64
C ALA A 26 -15.86 -1.29 8.89
N LEU A 27 -16.15 -0.18 8.22
CA LEU A 27 -17.42 0.53 8.33
C LEU A 27 -17.96 0.91 6.96
N ALA A 28 -19.29 0.98 6.87
CA ALA A 28 -19.96 1.66 5.78
C ALA A 28 -19.64 3.16 5.80
N LEU A 29 -19.63 3.80 4.63
CA LEU A 29 -19.30 5.23 4.52
C LEU A 29 -20.30 6.12 5.28
N ASP A 30 -21.56 5.64 5.45
CA ASP A 30 -22.64 6.38 6.09
C ASP A 30 -22.67 6.19 7.62
N ASP A 31 -21.81 5.35 8.18
CA ASP A 31 -21.80 5.00 9.62
C ASP A 31 -20.38 5.14 10.22
N MET A 32 -19.83 6.35 10.16
CA MET A 32 -18.48 6.63 10.62
C MET A 32 -18.48 7.26 12.02
N PRO A 33 -18.05 6.53 13.07
CA PRO A 33 -17.91 7.10 14.40
C PRO A 33 -16.75 8.12 14.47
N PRO A 34 -16.87 9.15 15.31
CA PRO A 34 -15.89 10.24 15.39
C PRO A 34 -14.52 9.84 15.94
N ASN A 35 -14.43 8.75 16.68
CA ASN A 35 -13.18 8.25 17.27
C ASN A 35 -12.88 6.85 16.77
N ARG A 36 -11.84 6.72 15.96
CA ARG A 36 -11.36 5.43 15.46
C ARG A 36 -9.93 5.17 15.88
N THR A 37 -9.68 3.91 16.24
CA THR A 37 -8.33 3.42 16.42
C THR A 37 -7.74 3.11 15.03
N CYS A 38 -6.52 3.54 14.81
CA CYS A 38 -5.73 3.18 13.63
C CYS A 38 -4.31 2.78 14.05
N THR A 39 -3.63 2.07 13.19
CA THR A 39 -2.20 1.79 13.36
C THR A 39 -1.40 2.97 12.79
N PRO A 40 -0.78 3.85 13.62
CA PRO A 40 -0.22 5.12 13.14
C PRO A 40 0.80 4.98 12.01
N SER A 41 1.61 3.91 12.03
CA SER A 41 2.61 3.64 10.98
C SER A 41 1.98 3.44 9.59
N TYR A 42 0.74 2.93 9.53
CA TYR A 42 0.04 2.70 8.27
C TYR A 42 -1.08 3.72 7.99
N ALA A 43 -1.50 4.50 8.99
CA ALA A 43 -2.55 5.51 8.81
C ALA A 43 -2.12 6.59 7.82
N ALA A 44 -3.04 7.04 6.97
CA ALA A 44 -2.81 8.14 6.04
C ALA A 44 -2.55 9.47 6.78
N PRO A 45 -1.86 10.47 6.17
CA PRO A 45 -1.57 11.74 6.82
C PRO A 45 -2.83 12.43 7.38
N GLU A 46 -3.91 12.48 6.60
CA GLU A 46 -5.17 13.09 7.02
C GLU A 46 -5.82 12.40 8.21
N VAL A 47 -5.65 11.08 8.34
CA VAL A 47 -6.14 10.31 9.49
C VAL A 47 -5.35 10.63 10.74
N LEU A 48 -4.03 10.78 10.63
CA LEU A 48 -3.17 11.23 11.72
C LEU A 48 -3.50 12.68 12.14
N GLU A 49 -4.02 13.49 11.24
CA GLU A 49 -4.52 14.85 11.52
C GLU A 49 -5.94 14.86 12.14
N GLY A 50 -6.52 13.70 12.40
CA GLY A 50 -7.86 13.57 12.99
C GLY A 50 -9.01 13.73 11.98
N ARG A 51 -8.73 13.69 10.67
CA ARG A 51 -9.77 13.67 9.65
C ARG A 51 -10.35 12.27 9.45
N GLU A 52 -11.48 12.18 8.79
CA GLU A 52 -12.19 10.93 8.54
C GLU A 52 -11.39 9.97 7.64
N ASN A 53 -11.54 8.68 7.92
CA ASN A 53 -11.07 7.63 7.02
C ASN A 53 -11.95 7.58 5.77
N THR A 54 -11.31 7.44 4.62
CA THR A 54 -11.95 7.33 3.31
C THR A 54 -11.36 6.15 2.53
N PRO A 55 -11.96 5.71 1.43
CA PRO A 55 -11.31 4.75 0.53
C PRO A 55 -9.89 5.19 0.08
N ARG A 56 -9.68 6.49 -0.04
CA ARG A 56 -8.36 7.05 -0.37
C ARG A 56 -7.35 6.94 0.78
N SER A 57 -7.81 6.94 2.03
CA SER A 57 -6.95 6.66 3.19
C SER A 57 -6.52 5.19 3.21
N ASP A 58 -7.43 4.26 2.90
CA ASP A 58 -7.11 2.84 2.78
C ASP A 58 -6.11 2.59 1.64
N LEU A 59 -6.23 3.30 0.51
CA LEU A 59 -5.24 3.23 -0.58
C LEU A 59 -3.86 3.70 -0.14
N ALA A 60 -3.76 4.76 0.67
CA ALA A 60 -2.48 5.19 1.20
C ALA A 60 -1.87 4.13 2.13
N SER A 61 -2.68 3.53 3.00
CA SER A 61 -2.26 2.44 3.88
C SER A 61 -1.75 1.24 3.08
N LEU A 62 -2.46 0.84 2.03
CA LEU A 62 -2.03 -0.23 1.12
C LEU A 62 -0.74 0.14 0.39
N GLY A 63 -0.58 1.40 -0.02
CA GLY A 63 0.66 1.92 -0.61
C GLY A 63 1.87 1.80 0.32
N TYR A 64 1.68 2.04 1.63
CA TYR A 64 2.76 1.84 2.62
C TYR A 64 3.12 0.37 2.80
N VAL A 65 2.13 -0.53 2.76
CA VAL A 65 2.38 -1.99 2.75
C VAL A 65 3.16 -2.40 1.50
N LEU A 66 2.79 -1.90 0.32
CA LEU A 66 3.51 -2.17 -0.92
C LEU A 66 4.98 -1.70 -0.83
N ILE A 67 5.22 -0.50 -0.29
CA ILE A 67 6.60 0.00 -0.07
C ILE A 67 7.35 -0.90 0.91
N GLU A 68 6.72 -1.35 2.00
CA GLU A 68 7.32 -2.28 2.96
C GLU A 68 7.74 -3.58 2.28
N MET A 69 6.88 -4.16 1.44
CA MET A 69 7.17 -5.39 0.69
C MET A 69 8.36 -5.20 -0.27
N LEU A 70 8.38 -4.10 -1.00
CA LEU A 70 9.44 -3.79 -1.97
C LEU A 70 10.77 -3.43 -1.31
N ALA A 71 10.74 -2.73 -0.17
CA ALA A 71 11.92 -2.30 0.57
C ALA A 71 12.44 -3.37 1.56
N GLY A 72 11.66 -4.42 1.85
CA GLY A 72 11.96 -5.43 2.87
C GLY A 72 11.90 -4.90 4.31
N LYS A 73 11.39 -3.70 4.54
CA LYS A 73 11.26 -3.08 5.87
C LYS A 73 10.17 -2.00 5.88
N PRO A 74 9.50 -1.78 7.02
CA PRO A 74 8.49 -0.74 7.15
C PRO A 74 9.06 0.65 6.86
N PRO A 75 8.37 1.49 6.06
CA PRO A 75 8.89 2.80 5.63
C PRO A 75 9.05 3.81 6.76
N PHE A 76 8.39 3.57 7.90
CA PHE A 76 8.37 4.45 9.07
C PHE A 76 8.90 3.76 10.33
N ALA A 77 9.74 2.74 10.18
CA ALA A 77 10.34 2.02 11.31
C ALA A 77 11.11 2.98 12.22
N GLY A 78 10.90 2.83 13.54
CA GLY A 78 11.58 3.63 14.57
C GLY A 78 10.95 5.00 14.85
N LEU A 79 9.99 5.47 14.04
CA LEU A 79 9.29 6.72 14.31
C LEU A 79 8.12 6.49 15.29
N GLN A 80 8.17 7.12 16.45
CA GLN A 80 7.13 7.01 17.49
C GLN A 80 6.31 8.30 17.65
N SER A 81 6.89 9.44 17.29
CA SER A 81 6.20 10.72 17.36
C SER A 81 5.21 10.88 16.20
N TYR A 82 3.97 11.27 16.51
CA TYR A 82 2.97 11.61 15.48
C TYR A 82 3.44 12.69 14.52
N ARG A 83 4.18 13.68 15.02
CA ARG A 83 4.75 14.76 14.19
C ARG A 83 5.76 14.21 13.19
N ASP A 84 6.69 13.36 13.65
CA ASP A 84 7.73 12.81 12.77
C ASP A 84 7.14 11.85 11.76
N LEU A 85 6.13 11.06 12.14
CA LEU A 85 5.36 10.22 11.23
C LEU A 85 4.68 11.05 10.15
N LEU A 86 3.99 12.12 10.53
CA LEU A 86 3.28 12.98 9.59
C LEU A 86 4.24 13.66 8.60
N GLU A 87 5.36 14.20 9.09
CA GLU A 87 6.38 14.83 8.25
C GLU A 87 7.03 13.81 7.30
N SER A 88 7.36 12.62 7.81
CA SER A 88 7.92 11.54 7.01
C SER A 88 6.95 11.05 5.92
N LYS A 89 5.65 10.95 6.22
CA LYS A 89 4.62 10.59 5.23
C LYS A 89 4.45 11.67 4.14
N ARG A 90 4.47 12.93 4.52
CA ARG A 90 4.38 14.05 3.57
C ARG A 90 5.55 14.12 2.60
N SER A 91 6.75 13.74 3.04
CA SER A 91 7.96 13.73 2.22
C SER A 91 8.23 12.38 1.53
N LEU A 92 7.42 11.34 1.78
CA LEU A 92 7.71 9.97 1.37
C LEU A 92 7.91 9.83 -0.14
N ALA A 93 7.07 10.45 -0.96
CA ALA A 93 7.16 10.36 -2.42
C ALA A 93 8.52 10.82 -2.97
N HIS A 94 9.16 11.80 -2.34
CA HIS A 94 10.50 12.27 -2.72
C HIS A 94 11.62 11.32 -2.25
N ARG A 95 11.37 10.54 -1.22
CA ARG A 95 12.33 9.61 -0.61
C ARG A 95 12.31 8.22 -1.22
N LEU A 96 11.27 7.87 -2.00
CA LEU A 96 11.13 6.54 -2.62
C LEU A 96 12.38 6.07 -3.36
N PRO A 97 13.08 6.88 -4.19
CA PRO A 97 14.26 6.42 -4.92
C PRO A 97 15.43 6.01 -4.02
N GLN A 98 15.46 6.48 -2.77
CA GLN A 98 16.50 6.16 -1.78
C GLN A 98 16.12 4.97 -0.90
N MET A 99 14.84 4.62 -0.89
CA MET A 99 14.29 3.58 -0.02
C MET A 99 14.08 2.25 -0.74
N LEU A 100 13.86 2.30 -2.05
CA LEU A 100 13.53 1.15 -2.87
C LEU A 100 14.74 0.66 -3.66
N PRO A 101 14.82 -0.64 -3.98
CA PRO A 101 15.85 -1.21 -4.84
C PRO A 101 15.90 -0.56 -6.23
N ALA A 102 17.05 -0.62 -6.89
CA ALA A 102 17.27 0.03 -8.19
C ALA A 102 16.37 -0.54 -9.30
N ASP A 103 16.12 -1.84 -9.29
CA ASP A 103 15.23 -2.54 -10.22
C ASP A 103 13.77 -2.08 -10.08
N VAL A 104 13.35 -1.75 -8.86
CA VAL A 104 12.02 -1.14 -8.61
C VAL A 104 11.98 0.30 -9.10
N THR A 105 13.01 1.09 -8.77
CA THR A 105 13.02 2.53 -9.07
C THR A 105 13.19 2.85 -10.55
N CYS A 106 13.75 1.95 -11.35
CA CYS A 106 13.83 2.10 -12.81
C CYS A 106 12.50 1.80 -13.53
N ASN A 107 11.53 1.19 -12.84
CA ASN A 107 10.19 0.95 -13.40
C ASN A 107 9.27 2.16 -13.14
N GLU A 108 9.18 3.05 -14.13
CA GLU A 108 8.38 4.28 -14.00
C GLU A 108 6.90 4.01 -13.77
N LEU A 109 6.34 2.95 -14.36
CA LEU A 109 4.93 2.61 -14.19
C LEU A 109 4.64 2.22 -12.73
N LEU A 110 5.47 1.36 -12.13
CA LEU A 110 5.36 0.99 -10.73
C LEU A 110 5.57 2.20 -9.81
N MET A 111 6.56 3.03 -10.11
CA MET A 111 6.85 4.24 -9.31
C MET A 111 5.69 5.25 -9.36
N ASN A 112 5.06 5.43 -10.50
CA ASN A 112 3.89 6.31 -10.65
C ASN A 112 2.67 5.73 -9.92
N PHE A 113 2.46 4.42 -10.02
CA PHE A 113 1.42 3.73 -9.26
C PHE A 113 1.59 3.93 -7.75
N ILE A 114 2.80 3.70 -7.21
CA ILE A 114 3.09 3.92 -5.78
C ILE A 114 2.83 5.38 -5.39
N ARG A 115 3.33 6.35 -6.18
CA ARG A 115 3.11 7.79 -5.91
C ARG A 115 1.61 8.16 -5.92
N GLY A 116 0.85 7.57 -6.85
CA GLY A 116 -0.60 7.76 -6.92
C GLY A 116 -1.34 7.21 -5.70
N MET A 117 -0.83 6.17 -5.05
CA MET A 117 -1.42 5.66 -3.82
C MET A 117 -1.08 6.51 -2.60
N ILE A 118 0.19 6.93 -2.46
CA ILE A 118 0.71 7.55 -1.23
C ILE A 118 0.75 9.08 -1.24
N ALA A 119 0.20 9.75 -2.25
CA ALA A 119 0.19 11.21 -2.31
C ALA A 119 -0.28 11.80 -0.97
N SER A 120 0.43 12.79 -0.44
CA SER A 120 0.10 13.40 0.86
C SER A 120 -1.26 14.10 0.84
N ASP A 121 -1.63 14.70 -0.30
CA ASP A 121 -2.97 15.21 -0.55
C ASP A 121 -3.89 14.08 -1.05
N PRO A 122 -4.97 13.74 -0.32
CA PRO A 122 -5.92 12.70 -0.76
C PRO A 122 -6.55 12.97 -2.13
N ALA A 123 -6.70 14.24 -2.53
CA ALA A 123 -7.27 14.60 -3.82
C ALA A 123 -6.37 14.19 -5.00
N ARG A 124 -5.07 13.98 -4.76
CA ARG A 124 -4.08 13.56 -5.74
C ARG A 124 -3.89 12.04 -5.79
N ARG A 125 -4.56 11.28 -4.91
CA ARG A 125 -4.58 9.81 -4.96
C ARG A 125 -5.62 9.31 -5.95
N PHE A 126 -5.53 8.03 -6.31
CA PHE A 126 -6.61 7.38 -7.05
C PHE A 126 -7.94 7.57 -6.31
N PRO A 127 -9.03 7.86 -7.03
CA PRO A 127 -10.34 8.09 -6.42
C PRO A 127 -10.90 6.88 -5.69
N SER A 128 -10.64 5.68 -6.22
CA SER A 128 -11.12 4.39 -5.71
C SER A 128 -10.08 3.28 -5.92
N ALA A 129 -10.32 2.11 -5.34
CA ALA A 129 -9.52 0.92 -5.59
C ALA A 129 -9.68 0.42 -7.04
N GLU A 130 -10.86 0.59 -7.63
CA GLU A 130 -11.11 0.27 -9.04
C GLU A 130 -10.30 1.16 -9.97
N ASP A 131 -10.25 2.47 -9.70
CA ASP A 131 -9.39 3.38 -10.46
C ASP A 131 -7.92 3.03 -10.30
N ALA A 132 -7.47 2.68 -9.09
CA ALA A 132 -6.09 2.25 -8.84
C ALA A 132 -5.71 0.98 -9.63
N ASP A 133 -6.66 0.11 -9.91
CA ASP A 133 -6.45 -1.09 -10.73
C ASP A 133 -6.50 -0.79 -12.23
N LEU A 134 -7.53 -0.12 -12.70
CA LEU A 134 -7.93 -0.07 -14.11
C LEU A 134 -7.36 1.11 -14.92
N VAL A 135 -6.95 2.21 -14.28
CA VAL A 135 -6.38 3.36 -15.01
C VAL A 135 -5.07 2.99 -15.74
N LYS A 136 -4.68 3.80 -16.72
CA LYS A 136 -3.50 3.58 -17.55
C LYS A 136 -2.20 3.34 -16.74
N GLU A 137 -2.08 3.96 -15.58
CA GLU A 137 -0.95 3.84 -14.65
C GLU A 137 -1.30 2.99 -13.43
N GLY A 138 -2.36 2.19 -13.51
CA GLY A 138 -2.85 1.33 -12.43
C GLY A 138 -2.19 -0.05 -12.39
N ALA A 139 -2.59 -0.84 -11.39
CA ALA A 139 -2.03 -2.17 -11.11
C ALA A 139 -2.18 -3.12 -12.30
N ALA A 140 -3.32 -3.12 -13.00
CA ALA A 140 -3.55 -3.98 -14.17
C ALA A 140 -2.58 -3.70 -15.32
N SER A 141 -2.15 -2.45 -15.49
CA SER A 141 -1.17 -2.08 -16.53
C SER A 141 0.23 -2.56 -16.15
N PHE A 142 0.61 -2.44 -14.88
CA PHE A 142 1.85 -3.00 -14.36
C PHE A 142 1.87 -4.53 -14.48
N HIS A 143 0.79 -5.21 -14.09
CA HIS A 143 0.65 -6.66 -14.23
C HIS A 143 0.80 -7.11 -15.70
N ARG A 144 0.16 -6.41 -16.64
CA ARG A 144 0.36 -6.70 -18.08
C ARG A 144 1.81 -6.53 -18.53
N GLN A 145 2.52 -5.54 -18.03
CA GLN A 145 3.94 -5.35 -18.34
C GLN A 145 4.77 -6.55 -17.88
N LEU A 146 4.50 -7.09 -16.69
CA LEU A 146 5.17 -8.29 -16.16
C LEU A 146 4.89 -9.52 -17.06
N ILE A 147 3.63 -9.70 -17.48
CA ILE A 147 3.24 -10.83 -18.36
C ILE A 147 3.97 -10.74 -19.71
N VAL A 148 3.97 -9.58 -20.36
CA VAL A 148 4.65 -9.37 -21.65
C VAL A 148 6.16 -9.55 -21.54
N GLY A 149 6.75 -9.19 -20.39
CA GLY A 149 8.16 -9.40 -20.10
C GLY A 149 8.55 -10.84 -19.75
N GLY A 150 7.57 -11.78 -19.69
CA GLY A 150 7.82 -13.17 -19.29
C GLY A 150 8.04 -13.37 -17.78
N LEU A 151 7.99 -12.30 -16.99
CA LEU A 151 8.29 -12.32 -15.57
C LEU A 151 7.15 -12.88 -14.69
N ALA A 152 5.92 -12.83 -15.17
CA ALA A 152 4.76 -13.25 -14.35
C ALA A 152 4.75 -14.77 -14.06
N SER A 153 5.23 -15.60 -14.98
CA SER A 153 5.29 -17.05 -14.79
C SER A 153 6.43 -17.48 -13.85
N GLU A 154 7.51 -16.73 -13.81
CA GLU A 154 8.61 -16.94 -12.86
C GLU A 154 8.17 -16.57 -11.44
N TYR A 155 7.45 -15.45 -11.29
CA TYR A 155 6.94 -14.98 -10.01
C TYR A 155 5.99 -15.96 -9.33
N ASP A 156 5.06 -16.55 -10.06
CA ASP A 156 4.14 -17.55 -9.52
C ASP A 156 4.88 -18.80 -9.01
N ASN A 157 5.93 -19.22 -9.70
CA ASN A 157 6.76 -20.34 -9.30
C ASN A 157 7.64 -20.02 -8.08
N GLU A 158 8.22 -18.82 -8.03
CA GLU A 158 9.04 -18.35 -6.90
C GLU A 158 8.21 -18.20 -5.63
N ILE A 159 7.01 -17.60 -5.72
CA ILE A 159 6.10 -17.47 -4.57
C ILE A 159 5.69 -18.84 -4.05
N ARG A 160 5.37 -19.79 -4.93
CA ARG A 160 5.02 -21.16 -4.52
C ARG A 160 6.20 -21.86 -3.85
N ALA A 161 7.38 -21.81 -4.44
CA ALA A 161 8.59 -22.39 -3.86
C ALA A 161 8.93 -21.77 -2.50
N TRP A 162 8.78 -20.46 -2.35
CA TRP A 162 8.97 -19.77 -1.07
C TRP A 162 7.93 -20.18 -0.02
N LEU A 163 6.66 -20.32 -0.39
CA LEU A 163 5.60 -20.75 0.51
C LEU A 163 5.79 -22.20 0.97
N GLU A 164 6.36 -23.08 0.12
CA GLU A 164 6.72 -24.46 0.48
C GLU A 164 7.85 -24.53 1.53
N LEU A 165 8.74 -23.53 1.55
CA LEU A 165 9.83 -23.43 2.54
C LEU A 165 9.36 -22.99 3.93
N LEU A 166 8.13 -22.49 4.06
CA LEU A 166 7.56 -22.05 5.34
C LEU A 166 6.81 -23.16 6.10
N GLU A 167 6.77 -24.39 5.56
CA GLU A 167 6.26 -25.62 6.22
C GLU A 167 7.36 -26.31 7.02
#